data_89fee0fdd18d9261d3ddc0082940af47
#
_entry.id   89fee0fdd18d9261d3ddc0082940af47
#
_cell.length_a   1.000
_cell.length_b   1.000
_cell.length_c   1.000
_cell.angle_alpha   90.00
_cell.angle_beta   90.00
_cell.angle_gamma   90.00
#
_symmetry.space_group_name_H-M   'P 1'
#
loop_
_entity.id
_entity.type
_entity.pdbx_description
1 polymer ?
#
loop_
_entity_poly.entity_id
_entity_poly.type
_entity_poly.pdbx_seq_one_letter_code
_entity_poly.pdbx_strand_id
1 'polypeptide(L)'
;FGLLHRFMRLAILGLLLAAIEVLAGKERCGPNKPSCPSDKPCCSADGYCGGGAEQCTSGCQPQYSQYPFSCIPNSVCEDMDLAIKPDMYNQDNYFRPLLRYNGDASQTAFVFEQGYLGQGHNGVLFEKTSATDSRVSTARYLLYGTVTARLRHNPTSGLVTTFGTASDVGDAILFRLAGPESGRITTNYAAHGQSAQNIGTQKRMDKFTVANFHNYTIDWSPHHITWKVDHQVIRTVSRKDAGDKFPRTPSRVLFTAYGVSESSNKNMKNWAN
;
A
#
# COMPACT_ATOMS: atom_id res chain seq x y z
N PHE A 1 20.06 37.21 -45.44
CA PHE A 1 20.74 36.72 -44.19
C PHE A 1 20.04 37.17 -42.92
N GLY A 2 19.29 38.26 -42.87
CA GLY A 2 18.65 38.78 -41.65
C GLY A 2 17.37 38.08 -41.22
N LEU A 3 16.61 37.52 -42.16
CA LEU A 3 15.32 36.85 -41.82
C LEU A 3 15.51 35.44 -41.20
N LEU A 4 16.48 34.68 -41.67
CA LEU A 4 16.77 33.35 -41.12
C LEU A 4 17.23 33.40 -39.67
N HIS A 5 17.96 34.45 -39.30
CA HIS A 5 18.46 34.63 -37.92
C HIS A 5 17.35 34.98 -36.91
N ARG A 6 16.28 35.66 -37.36
CA ARG A 6 15.12 35.98 -36.52
C ARG A 6 14.23 34.77 -36.26
N PHE A 7 14.00 33.92 -37.26
CA PHE A 7 13.23 32.69 -37.08
C PHE A 7 13.96 31.67 -36.18
N MET A 8 15.27 31.56 -36.30
CA MET A 8 16.06 30.65 -35.47
C MET A 8 16.11 31.08 -34.00
N ARG A 9 16.13 32.40 -33.70
CA ARG A 9 16.06 32.91 -32.32
C ARG A 9 14.69 32.73 -31.68
N LEU A 10 13.59 32.85 -32.44
CA LEU A 10 12.24 32.59 -31.95
C LEU A 10 11.99 31.11 -31.72
N ALA A 11 12.52 30.21 -32.55
CA ALA A 11 12.41 28.76 -32.35
C ALA A 11 13.22 28.30 -31.13
N ILE A 12 14.40 28.86 -30.86
CA ILE A 12 15.23 28.53 -29.70
C ILE A 12 14.58 29.06 -28.42
N LEU A 13 13.93 30.25 -28.41
CA LEU A 13 13.24 30.80 -27.28
C LEU A 13 11.98 29.98 -26.96
N GLY A 14 11.24 29.49 -27.96
CA GLY A 14 10.09 28.60 -27.80
C GLY A 14 10.46 27.23 -27.22
N LEU A 15 11.59 26.67 -27.65
CA LEU A 15 12.13 25.41 -27.12
C LEU A 15 12.65 25.55 -25.69
N LEU A 16 13.21 26.69 -25.32
CA LEU A 16 13.65 26.97 -23.94
C LEU A 16 12.47 27.17 -22.99
N LEU A 17 11.36 27.79 -23.45
CA LEU A 17 10.14 27.93 -22.64
C LEU A 17 9.43 26.59 -22.44
N ALA A 18 9.35 25.72 -23.45
CA ALA A 18 8.80 24.37 -23.32
C ALA A 18 9.65 23.46 -22.44
N ALA A 19 10.99 23.67 -22.40
CA ALA A 19 11.87 22.91 -21.52
C ALA A 19 11.78 23.33 -20.04
N ILE A 20 11.31 24.55 -19.74
CA ILE A 20 11.12 25.04 -18.37
C ILE A 20 9.86 24.43 -17.74
N GLU A 21 8.82 24.14 -18.49
CA GLU A 21 7.62 23.46 -17.98
C GLU A 21 7.85 21.98 -17.62
N VAL A 22 8.82 21.32 -18.25
CA VAL A 22 9.18 19.92 -17.93
C VAL A 22 10.05 19.79 -16.67
N LEU A 23 10.61 20.88 -16.17
CA LEU A 23 11.45 20.94 -14.98
C LEU A 23 10.72 21.51 -13.73
N ALA A 24 9.41 21.76 -13.81
CA ALA A 24 8.60 22.02 -12.65
C ALA A 24 8.55 20.73 -11.82
N GLY A 25 9.56 20.55 -10.95
CA GLY A 25 9.67 19.40 -10.07
C GLY A 25 8.38 19.21 -9.31
N LYS A 26 7.87 17.98 -9.24
CA LYS A 26 6.69 17.65 -8.45
C LYS A 26 6.92 18.15 -7.03
N GLU A 27 6.12 19.09 -6.56
CA GLU A 27 6.22 19.64 -5.22
C GLU A 27 6.07 18.51 -4.20
N ARG A 28 6.99 18.49 -3.24
CA ARG A 28 7.03 17.47 -2.21
C ARG A 28 6.39 17.94 -0.91
N CYS A 29 5.64 17.05 -0.28
CA CYS A 29 5.05 17.22 1.04
C CYS A 29 5.45 16.06 1.97
N GLY A 30 5.17 16.18 3.26
CA GLY A 30 5.50 15.16 4.25
C GLY A 30 6.22 15.73 5.46
N PRO A 31 6.77 14.88 6.35
CA PRO A 31 7.54 15.33 7.50
C PRO A 31 8.70 16.23 7.09
N ASN A 32 8.84 17.37 7.75
CA ASN A 32 9.90 18.39 7.48
C ASN A 32 9.85 19.00 6.07
N LYS A 33 8.69 18.99 5.43
CA LYS A 33 8.40 19.69 4.18
C LYS A 33 7.28 20.71 4.40
N PRO A 34 7.20 21.77 3.58
CA PRO A 34 6.07 22.68 3.64
C PRO A 34 4.77 21.94 3.29
N SER A 35 3.64 22.44 3.79
CA SER A 35 2.32 22.00 3.37
C SER A 35 2.11 22.29 1.88
N CYS A 36 1.22 21.54 1.25
CA CYS A 36 0.90 21.71 -0.16
C CYS A 36 0.28 23.09 -0.46
N PRO A 37 0.55 23.69 -1.63
CA PRO A 37 0.01 24.96 -2.06
C PRO A 37 -1.46 24.83 -2.50
N SER A 38 -2.14 25.99 -2.69
CA SER A 38 -3.57 26.03 -2.99
C SER A 38 -3.98 25.46 -4.34
N ASP A 39 -3.12 25.50 -5.32
CA ASP A 39 -3.34 24.91 -6.65
C ASP A 39 -3.09 23.39 -6.70
N LYS A 40 -2.43 22.84 -5.65
CA LYS A 40 -2.13 21.42 -5.49
C LYS A 40 -2.39 20.99 -4.03
N PRO A 41 -3.63 21.06 -3.53
CA PRO A 41 -3.91 21.12 -2.10
C PRO A 41 -3.68 19.81 -1.34
N CYS A 42 -3.60 18.66 -2.02
CA CYS A 42 -3.55 17.35 -1.39
C CYS A 42 -2.13 16.77 -1.41
N CYS A 43 -1.70 16.20 -0.29
CA CYS A 43 -0.46 15.44 -0.19
C CYS A 43 -0.73 13.94 -0.37
N SER A 44 -0.21 13.33 -1.44
CA SER A 44 -0.36 11.90 -1.70
C SER A 44 0.39 11.02 -0.69
N ALA A 45 0.09 9.72 -0.68
CA ALA A 45 0.82 8.72 0.13
C ALA A 45 2.34 8.74 -0.13
N ASP A 46 2.75 9.03 -1.36
CA ASP A 46 4.16 9.10 -1.78
C ASP A 46 4.82 10.46 -1.52
N GLY A 47 4.10 11.40 -0.89
CA GLY A 47 4.62 12.70 -0.51
C GLY A 47 4.74 13.70 -1.66
N TYR A 48 3.78 13.71 -2.58
CA TYR A 48 3.68 14.69 -3.67
C TYR A 48 2.38 15.49 -3.59
N CYS A 49 2.49 16.79 -3.79
CA CYS A 49 1.33 17.67 -3.86
C CYS A 49 0.60 17.54 -5.21
N GLY A 50 -0.72 17.60 -5.17
CA GLY A 50 -1.60 17.58 -6.33
C GLY A 50 -3.04 17.85 -5.99
N GLY A 51 -3.90 17.99 -7.01
CA GLY A 51 -5.35 18.23 -6.84
C GLY A 51 -6.21 17.12 -7.44
N GLY A 52 -5.62 16.07 -7.97
CA GLY A 52 -6.33 14.95 -8.59
C GLY A 52 -6.70 13.84 -7.61
N ALA A 53 -7.46 12.85 -8.08
CA ALA A 53 -7.86 11.69 -7.29
C ALA A 53 -6.67 10.94 -6.67
N GLU A 54 -5.56 10.81 -7.42
CA GLU A 54 -4.33 10.17 -6.96
C GLU A 54 -3.74 10.82 -5.70
N GLN A 55 -3.89 12.13 -5.55
CA GLN A 55 -3.35 12.87 -4.41
C GLN A 55 -4.39 13.08 -3.31
N CYS A 56 -5.67 13.22 -3.66
CA CYS A 56 -6.73 13.66 -2.72
C CYS A 56 -7.58 12.52 -2.15
N THR A 57 -7.45 11.29 -2.65
CA THR A 57 -8.23 10.14 -2.18
C THR A 57 -7.39 9.19 -1.32
N SER A 58 -7.30 7.95 -1.75
CA SER A 58 -6.63 6.84 -1.06
C SER A 58 -5.18 7.18 -0.69
N GLY A 59 -4.88 7.25 0.61
CA GLY A 59 -3.55 7.58 1.12
C GLY A 59 -3.22 9.07 1.17
N CYS A 60 -4.19 9.94 0.93
CA CYS A 60 -4.00 11.39 1.15
C CYS A 60 -3.64 11.67 2.62
N GLN A 61 -2.63 12.51 2.83
CA GLN A 61 -2.06 12.84 4.13
C GLN A 61 -2.55 14.22 4.60
N PRO A 62 -3.63 14.30 5.43
CA PRO A 62 -4.25 15.57 5.81
C PRO A 62 -3.29 16.53 6.49
N GLN A 63 -2.37 16.00 7.32
CA GLN A 63 -1.41 16.80 8.10
C GLN A 63 -0.34 17.50 7.26
N TYR A 64 -0.17 17.09 6.01
CA TYR A 64 0.81 17.65 5.06
C TYR A 64 0.13 18.28 3.83
N SER A 65 -1.18 18.19 3.75
CA SER A 65 -2.00 18.86 2.76
C SER A 65 -2.15 20.35 3.09
N GLN A 66 -2.66 21.16 2.17
CA GLN A 66 -2.89 22.60 2.40
C GLN A 66 -3.75 22.83 3.64
N TYR A 67 -4.86 22.08 3.73
CA TYR A 67 -5.73 22.02 4.90
C TYR A 67 -6.06 20.56 5.21
N PRO A 68 -6.38 20.21 6.48
CA PRO A 68 -6.79 18.84 6.83
C PRO A 68 -7.99 18.33 6.02
N PHE A 69 -8.86 19.23 5.57
CA PHE A 69 -10.05 18.92 4.75
C PHE A 69 -9.77 18.96 3.23
N SER A 70 -8.55 19.17 2.78
CA SER A 70 -8.20 19.06 1.36
C SER A 70 -8.30 17.62 0.86
N CYS A 71 -8.04 16.65 1.72
CA CYS A 71 -8.27 15.25 1.42
C CYS A 71 -9.76 14.92 1.38
N ILE A 72 -10.18 14.07 0.45
CA ILE A 72 -11.55 13.53 0.44
C ILE A 72 -11.74 12.67 1.71
N PRO A 73 -12.82 12.84 2.46
CA PRO A 73 -13.06 12.09 3.70
C PRO A 73 -12.99 10.58 3.49
N ASN A 74 -12.33 9.90 4.41
CA ASN A 74 -12.20 8.44 4.37
C ASN A 74 -13.53 7.76 4.69
N SER A 75 -13.94 6.83 3.83
CA SER A 75 -15.13 6.02 4.08
C SER A 75 -14.86 4.98 5.17
N VAL A 76 -15.75 4.89 6.15
CA VAL A 76 -15.67 3.90 7.24
C VAL A 76 -15.98 2.51 6.72
N CYS A 77 -15.35 1.48 7.28
CA CYS A 77 -15.60 0.10 6.91
C CYS A 77 -17.03 -0.34 7.30
N GLU A 78 -17.52 -1.30 6.57
CA GLU A 78 -18.75 -2.05 6.82
C GLU A 78 -18.39 -3.54 6.90
N ASP A 79 -19.22 -4.32 7.56
CA ASP A 79 -19.05 -5.77 7.56
C ASP A 79 -19.16 -6.29 6.12
N MET A 80 -18.15 -7.05 5.71
CA MET A 80 -18.05 -7.54 4.35
C MET A 80 -17.55 -8.98 4.34
N ASP A 81 -18.29 -9.85 3.65
CA ASP A 81 -17.80 -11.16 3.25
C ASP A 81 -17.81 -11.24 1.72
N LEU A 82 -16.64 -11.28 1.13
CA LEU A 82 -16.46 -11.21 -0.32
C LEU A 82 -15.68 -12.41 -0.84
N ALA A 83 -16.37 -13.28 -1.55
CA ALA A 83 -15.75 -14.36 -2.31
C ALA A 83 -15.12 -13.82 -3.60
N ILE A 84 -13.80 -13.64 -3.59
CA ILE A 84 -13.04 -13.14 -4.74
C ILE A 84 -12.95 -14.23 -5.82
N LYS A 85 -13.58 -13.98 -6.98
CA LYS A 85 -13.55 -14.87 -8.14
C LYS A 85 -12.47 -14.48 -9.15
N PRO A 86 -12.00 -15.41 -9.99
CA PRO A 86 -10.93 -15.15 -10.97
C PRO A 86 -11.19 -14.01 -11.95
N ASP A 87 -12.45 -13.80 -12.35
CA ASP A 87 -12.87 -12.78 -13.32
C ASP A 87 -13.08 -11.38 -12.74
N MET A 88 -12.96 -11.22 -11.41
CA MET A 88 -13.18 -9.93 -10.74
C MET A 88 -12.01 -8.94 -10.95
N TYR A 89 -10.83 -9.41 -11.34
CA TYR A 89 -9.60 -8.60 -11.43
C TYR A 89 -9.74 -7.38 -12.37
N ASN A 90 -10.62 -7.43 -13.34
CA ASN A 90 -10.86 -6.36 -14.33
C ASN A 90 -12.24 -5.69 -14.18
N GLN A 91 -12.93 -5.91 -13.07
CA GLN A 91 -14.25 -5.32 -12.78
C GLN A 91 -14.10 -4.16 -11.80
N ASP A 92 -14.45 -2.95 -12.22
CA ASP A 92 -14.28 -1.71 -11.45
C ASP A 92 -15.06 -1.66 -10.12
N ASN A 93 -16.15 -2.42 -10.00
CA ASN A 93 -16.90 -2.54 -8.74
C ASN A 93 -16.18 -3.41 -7.69
N TYR A 94 -15.16 -4.17 -8.09
CA TYR A 94 -14.30 -4.92 -7.17
C TYR A 94 -12.89 -4.31 -7.07
N PHE A 95 -12.24 -4.03 -8.20
CA PHE A 95 -10.88 -3.50 -8.26
C PHE A 95 -10.81 -2.29 -9.18
N ARG A 96 -11.01 -1.11 -8.62
CA ARG A 96 -10.96 0.15 -9.39
C ARG A 96 -9.54 0.72 -9.37
N PRO A 97 -8.95 1.02 -10.55
CA PRO A 97 -7.67 1.74 -10.61
C PRO A 97 -7.73 3.07 -9.87
N LEU A 98 -6.67 3.41 -9.13
CA LEU A 98 -6.59 4.65 -8.36
C LEU A 98 -6.87 5.89 -9.20
N LEU A 99 -6.40 5.95 -10.44
CA LEU A 99 -6.65 7.06 -11.37
C LEU A 99 -8.12 7.27 -11.73
N ARG A 100 -8.96 6.26 -11.53
CA ARG A 100 -10.43 6.31 -11.77
C ARG A 100 -11.24 6.34 -10.47
N TYR A 101 -10.58 6.20 -9.32
CA TYR A 101 -11.24 6.24 -8.02
C TYR A 101 -11.38 7.69 -7.56
N ASN A 102 -12.63 8.13 -7.36
CA ASN A 102 -12.98 9.49 -6.98
C ASN A 102 -13.28 9.67 -5.48
N GLY A 103 -12.93 8.67 -4.64
CA GLY A 103 -13.18 8.70 -3.20
C GLY A 103 -14.51 8.07 -2.78
N ASP A 104 -15.38 7.70 -3.71
CA ASP A 104 -16.67 7.06 -3.41
C ASP A 104 -16.49 5.54 -3.22
N ALA A 105 -16.41 5.12 -1.97
CA ALA A 105 -16.23 3.72 -1.60
C ALA A 105 -17.47 2.83 -1.83
N SER A 106 -18.61 3.40 -2.22
CA SER A 106 -19.78 2.62 -2.63
C SER A 106 -19.60 1.99 -4.02
N GLN A 107 -18.69 2.52 -4.82
CA GLN A 107 -18.47 2.11 -6.21
C GLN A 107 -17.46 0.96 -6.36
N THR A 108 -16.68 0.64 -5.34
CA THR A 108 -15.67 -0.42 -5.41
C THR A 108 -15.31 -0.96 -4.04
N ALA A 109 -14.99 -2.25 -3.97
CA ALA A 109 -14.48 -2.85 -2.74
C ALA A 109 -12.99 -2.51 -2.51
N PHE A 110 -12.21 -2.49 -3.59
CA PHE A 110 -10.76 -2.28 -3.55
C PHE A 110 -10.32 -1.19 -4.52
N VAL A 111 -9.30 -0.45 -4.11
CA VAL A 111 -8.56 0.48 -4.97
C VAL A 111 -7.26 -0.20 -5.40
N PHE A 112 -7.10 -0.37 -6.69
CA PHE A 112 -5.88 -0.87 -7.31
C PHE A 112 -4.90 0.29 -7.52
N GLU A 113 -3.87 0.34 -6.70
CA GLU A 113 -2.97 1.49 -6.60
C GLU A 113 -1.78 1.38 -7.54
N GLN A 114 -1.27 0.17 -7.76
CA GLN A 114 -0.04 -0.05 -8.54
C GLN A 114 0.05 -1.49 -9.05
N GLY A 115 0.74 -1.68 -10.19
CA GLY A 115 1.17 -2.97 -10.70
C GLY A 115 0.18 -3.61 -11.67
N TYR A 116 0.01 -4.91 -11.55
CA TYR A 116 -0.87 -5.71 -12.41
C TYR A 116 -1.70 -6.70 -11.60
N LEU A 117 -2.95 -6.82 -12.00
CA LEU A 117 -3.85 -7.87 -11.54
C LEU A 117 -4.16 -8.80 -12.71
N GLY A 118 -4.27 -10.08 -12.44
CA GLY A 118 -4.59 -11.10 -13.43
C GLY A 118 -5.58 -12.13 -12.91
N GLN A 119 -6.00 -12.99 -13.83
CA GLN A 119 -6.87 -14.12 -13.52
C GLN A 119 -6.05 -15.25 -12.89
N GLY A 120 -6.27 -15.51 -11.61
CA GLY A 120 -5.71 -16.68 -10.93
C GLY A 120 -6.62 -17.93 -11.08
N HIS A 121 -6.11 -19.08 -10.66
CA HIS A 121 -6.87 -20.34 -10.74
C HIS A 121 -8.12 -20.32 -9.84
N ASN A 122 -7.99 -19.78 -8.61
CA ASN A 122 -9.06 -19.75 -7.61
C ASN A 122 -9.22 -18.35 -6.98
N GLY A 123 -9.09 -17.28 -7.77
CA GLY A 123 -9.19 -15.91 -7.30
C GLY A 123 -8.39 -14.96 -8.17
N VAL A 124 -8.14 -13.77 -7.69
CA VAL A 124 -7.35 -12.76 -8.39
C VAL A 124 -5.86 -12.94 -8.09
N LEU A 125 -5.04 -12.84 -9.14
CA LEU A 125 -3.59 -12.90 -9.07
C LEU A 125 -3.01 -11.47 -8.94
N PHE A 126 -2.16 -11.26 -7.96
CA PHE A 126 -1.33 -10.05 -7.82
C PHE A 126 0.02 -10.32 -8.43
N GLU A 127 0.34 -9.64 -9.52
CA GLU A 127 1.54 -9.92 -10.29
C GLU A 127 2.68 -8.96 -9.93
N LYS A 128 3.85 -9.51 -9.59
CA LYS A 128 5.10 -8.78 -9.54
C LYS A 128 5.81 -8.96 -10.88
N THR A 129 6.07 -7.86 -11.57
CA THR A 129 6.87 -7.86 -12.81
C THR A 129 8.29 -7.35 -12.55
N SER A 130 9.17 -7.42 -13.55
CA SER A 130 10.51 -6.81 -13.44
C SER A 130 10.45 -5.30 -13.22
N ALA A 131 9.40 -4.64 -13.71
CA ALA A 131 9.27 -3.19 -13.70
C ALA A 131 8.47 -2.64 -12.50
N THR A 132 7.53 -3.41 -11.95
CA THR A 132 6.63 -2.89 -10.91
C THR A 132 6.16 -3.96 -9.93
N ASP A 133 5.93 -3.52 -8.71
CA ASP A 133 5.25 -4.25 -7.66
C ASP A 133 3.74 -4.09 -7.80
N SER A 134 2.94 -4.97 -7.19
CA SER A 134 1.48 -4.82 -7.14
C SER A 134 1.01 -4.40 -5.76
N ARG A 135 0.07 -3.44 -5.71
CA ARG A 135 -0.52 -2.92 -4.50
C ARG A 135 -2.01 -2.66 -4.66
N VAL A 136 -2.77 -3.21 -3.74
CA VAL A 136 -4.23 -3.05 -3.65
C VAL A 136 -4.61 -2.77 -2.21
N SER A 137 -5.54 -1.87 -1.97
CA SER A 137 -6.11 -1.64 -0.65
C SER A 137 -7.64 -1.56 -0.70
N THR A 138 -8.31 -1.77 0.43
CA THR A 138 -9.74 -1.52 0.51
C THR A 138 -10.06 -0.05 0.26
N ALA A 139 -11.22 0.23 -0.32
CA ALA A 139 -11.72 1.60 -0.46
C ALA A 139 -12.15 2.20 0.89
N ARG A 140 -12.44 1.37 1.87
CA ARG A 140 -12.91 1.76 3.21
C ARG A 140 -11.83 1.57 4.27
N TYR A 141 -11.91 2.36 5.33
CA TYR A 141 -10.96 2.38 6.45
C TYR A 141 -11.54 1.69 7.67
N LEU A 142 -10.72 0.85 8.29
CA LEU A 142 -10.98 0.13 9.53
C LEU A 142 -10.22 0.81 10.68
N LEU A 143 -10.89 1.09 11.79
CA LEU A 143 -10.24 1.35 13.08
C LEU A 143 -10.73 0.30 14.07
N TYR A 144 -9.87 -0.68 14.34
CA TYR A 144 -10.16 -1.89 15.07
C TYR A 144 -11.17 -2.81 14.37
N GLY A 145 -11.12 -4.08 14.65
CA GLY A 145 -11.93 -5.11 14.03
C GLY A 145 -11.12 -6.33 13.63
N THR A 146 -11.79 -7.26 12.99
CA THR A 146 -11.17 -8.50 12.49
C THR A 146 -11.18 -8.50 10.97
N VAL A 147 -10.03 -8.74 10.38
CA VAL A 147 -9.89 -8.93 8.93
C VAL A 147 -9.27 -10.29 8.65
N THR A 148 -9.89 -11.03 7.72
CA THR A 148 -9.40 -12.34 7.28
C THR A 148 -9.25 -12.35 5.76
N ALA A 149 -8.12 -12.80 5.27
CA ALA A 149 -7.92 -13.07 3.86
C ALA A 149 -7.51 -14.53 3.65
N ARG A 150 -8.17 -15.18 2.70
CA ARG A 150 -7.77 -16.50 2.21
C ARG A 150 -6.86 -16.32 1.01
N LEU A 151 -5.57 -16.55 1.20
CA LEU A 151 -4.55 -16.34 0.17
C LEU A 151 -3.46 -17.43 0.20
N ARG A 152 -2.71 -17.50 -0.89
CA ARG A 152 -1.47 -18.26 -1.00
C ARG A 152 -0.37 -17.39 -1.56
N HIS A 153 0.86 -17.69 -1.22
CA HIS A 153 2.04 -17.07 -1.78
C HIS A 153 2.69 -18.00 -2.82
N ASN A 154 3.17 -17.42 -3.93
CA ASN A 154 4.02 -18.16 -4.85
C ASN A 154 5.44 -18.23 -4.23
N PRO A 155 5.96 -19.44 -3.94
CA PRO A 155 7.25 -19.62 -3.25
C PRO A 155 8.46 -19.37 -4.17
N THR A 156 8.42 -18.27 -4.91
CA THR A 156 9.53 -17.82 -5.75
C THR A 156 10.53 -17.01 -4.91
N SER A 157 11.81 -17.32 -5.04
CA SER A 157 12.90 -16.59 -4.39
C SER A 157 12.85 -15.10 -4.74
N GLY A 158 13.05 -14.24 -3.74
CA GLY A 158 13.00 -12.79 -3.90
C GLY A 158 11.60 -12.19 -4.00
N LEU A 159 10.54 -13.00 -4.03
CA LEU A 159 9.16 -12.50 -4.00
C LEU A 159 8.65 -12.41 -2.56
N VAL A 160 7.97 -11.33 -2.23
CA VAL A 160 7.30 -11.12 -0.94
C VAL A 160 5.83 -10.76 -1.18
N THR A 161 4.94 -11.46 -0.49
CA THR A 161 3.52 -11.11 -0.40
C THR A 161 3.24 -10.54 0.98
N THR A 162 2.54 -9.40 1.03
CA THR A 162 2.08 -8.81 2.29
C THR A 162 0.56 -8.79 2.31
N PHE A 163 -0.01 -9.13 3.45
CA PHE A 163 -1.40 -8.90 3.81
C PHE A 163 -1.47 -8.23 5.16
N GLY A 164 -2.35 -7.25 5.32
CA GLY A 164 -2.56 -6.61 6.61
C GLY A 164 -3.28 -5.28 6.51
N THR A 165 -2.99 -4.38 7.44
CA THR A 165 -3.54 -3.03 7.45
C THR A 165 -2.43 -1.99 7.36
N ALA A 166 -2.72 -0.87 6.72
CA ALA A 166 -1.82 0.29 6.65
C ALA A 166 -2.61 1.60 6.70
N SER A 167 -2.17 2.51 7.56
CA SER A 167 -2.74 3.86 7.66
C SER A 167 -1.94 4.87 6.85
N ASP A 168 -2.55 6.01 6.58
CA ASP A 168 -1.93 7.12 5.85
C ASP A 168 -0.83 7.84 6.66
N VAL A 169 -0.76 7.59 7.97
CA VAL A 169 0.26 8.14 8.87
C VAL A 169 1.34 7.12 9.27
N GLY A 170 1.34 5.96 8.61
CA GLY A 170 2.40 4.96 8.77
C GLY A 170 2.17 3.95 9.90
N ASP A 171 0.96 3.84 10.47
CA ASP A 171 0.60 2.68 11.27
C ASP A 171 0.42 1.46 10.36
N ALA A 172 0.83 0.29 10.81
CA ALA A 172 0.69 -0.94 10.03
C ALA A 172 0.59 -2.18 10.93
N ILE A 173 -0.15 -3.18 10.46
CA ILE A 173 -0.24 -4.52 11.07
C ILE A 173 -0.17 -5.53 9.93
N LEU A 174 0.90 -6.32 9.85
CA LEU A 174 1.22 -7.05 8.63
C LEU A 174 1.52 -8.53 8.89
N PHE A 175 1.07 -9.36 7.96
CA PHE A 175 1.70 -10.62 7.60
C PHE A 175 2.65 -10.39 6.42
N ARG A 176 3.79 -11.06 6.43
CA ARG A 176 4.70 -11.15 5.28
C ARG A 176 5.04 -12.60 5.02
N LEU A 177 4.84 -13.01 3.78
CA LEU A 177 5.11 -14.34 3.25
C LEU A 177 6.20 -14.19 2.20
N ALA A 178 7.27 -14.95 2.32
CA ALA A 178 8.40 -14.81 1.41
C ALA A 178 9.16 -16.12 1.22
N GLY A 179 9.85 -16.18 0.09
CA GLY A 179 10.82 -17.20 -0.24
C GLY A 179 10.25 -18.60 -0.45
N PRO A 180 11.13 -19.54 -0.81
CA PRO A 180 10.77 -20.94 -0.98
C PRO A 180 10.56 -21.66 0.35
N GLU A 181 10.86 -21.02 1.48
CA GLU A 181 10.81 -21.68 2.79
C GLU A 181 9.38 -21.97 3.22
N SER A 182 9.08 -23.24 3.30
CA SER A 182 7.84 -23.73 3.90
C SER A 182 7.85 -23.53 5.41
N GLY A 183 6.70 -23.18 5.98
CA GLY A 183 6.46 -23.14 7.42
C GLY A 183 6.85 -21.85 8.14
N ARG A 184 7.40 -20.84 7.48
CA ARG A 184 7.74 -19.57 8.10
C ARG A 184 6.77 -18.45 7.73
N ILE A 185 6.26 -17.76 8.73
CA ILE A 185 5.40 -16.59 8.60
C ILE A 185 6.02 -15.46 9.41
N THR A 186 6.17 -14.30 8.81
CA THR A 186 6.60 -13.11 9.54
C THR A 186 5.40 -12.22 9.82
N THR A 187 5.27 -11.80 11.08
CA THR A 187 4.29 -10.81 11.52
C THR A 187 5.00 -9.55 11.97
N ASN A 188 4.45 -8.40 11.64
CA ASN A 188 5.01 -7.12 12.02
C ASN A 188 3.91 -6.10 12.33
N TYR A 189 4.27 -5.07 13.10
CA TYR A 189 3.46 -3.89 13.30
C TYR A 189 4.35 -2.65 13.38
N ALA A 190 3.79 -1.49 13.11
CA ALA A 190 4.48 -0.21 13.16
C ALA A 190 3.49 0.88 13.54
N ALA A 191 3.98 1.94 14.16
CA ALA A 191 3.25 3.18 14.36
C ALA A 191 4.06 4.36 13.81
N HIS A 192 3.37 5.34 13.20
CA HIS A 192 3.94 6.56 12.65
C HIS A 192 5.12 6.36 11.68
N GLY A 193 5.04 5.33 10.83
CA GLY A 193 6.10 5.01 9.87
C GLY A 193 7.41 4.54 10.49
N GLN A 194 7.50 4.51 11.82
CA GLN A 194 8.65 3.93 12.51
C GLN A 194 8.48 2.41 12.51
N SER A 195 8.94 1.77 11.43
CA SER A 195 9.18 0.34 11.48
C SER A 195 10.22 0.12 12.57
N ALA A 196 9.81 -0.34 13.71
CA ALA A 196 10.75 -0.78 14.72
C ALA A 196 11.54 -1.92 14.08
N GLN A 197 12.81 -1.66 13.85
CA GLN A 197 13.78 -2.60 13.30
C GLN A 197 13.83 -3.79 14.24
N ASN A 198 13.13 -4.62 14.52
CA ASN A 198 13.15 -5.80 15.42
C ASN A 198 11.81 -6.15 16.05
N ILE A 199 10.69 -5.55 15.62
CA ILE A 199 9.36 -5.98 16.06
C ILE A 199 8.82 -7.15 15.22
N GLY A 200 9.39 -7.38 14.04
CA GLY A 200 9.07 -8.53 13.19
C GLY A 200 9.37 -9.85 13.92
N THR A 201 8.39 -10.72 14.02
CA THR A 201 8.56 -12.05 14.62
C THR A 201 8.28 -13.09 13.55
N GLN A 202 9.20 -14.04 13.41
CA GLN A 202 9.00 -15.24 12.59
C GLN A 202 8.42 -16.37 13.44
N LYS A 203 7.40 -17.00 12.93
CA LYS A 203 6.82 -18.21 13.50
C LYS A 203 6.92 -19.34 12.49
N ARG A 204 7.49 -20.47 12.90
CA ARG A 204 7.45 -21.72 12.14
C ARG A 204 6.20 -22.51 12.53
N MET A 205 5.52 -23.05 11.55
CA MET A 205 4.37 -23.93 11.74
C MET A 205 4.63 -25.27 11.06
N ASP A 206 4.38 -26.36 11.79
CA ASP A 206 4.56 -27.70 11.25
C ASP A 206 3.55 -27.98 10.14
N LYS A 207 3.99 -28.68 9.09
CA LYS A 207 3.19 -29.04 7.91
C LYS A 207 2.54 -27.89 7.17
N PHE A 208 2.97 -26.65 7.43
CA PHE A 208 2.49 -25.45 6.76
C PHE A 208 3.36 -25.15 5.54
N THR A 209 2.74 -24.73 4.43
CA THR A 209 3.45 -24.17 3.28
C THR A 209 2.69 -22.98 2.73
N VAL A 210 3.39 -21.89 2.52
CA VAL A 210 2.82 -20.65 1.94
C VAL A 210 2.27 -20.86 0.53
N ALA A 211 2.65 -21.94 -0.16
CA ALA A 211 2.14 -22.28 -1.49
C ALA A 211 0.69 -22.78 -1.49
N ASN A 212 0.16 -23.18 -0.36
CA ASN A 212 -1.24 -23.55 -0.20
C ASN A 212 -2.08 -22.35 0.24
N PHE A 213 -3.39 -22.42 0.00
CA PHE A 213 -4.31 -21.42 0.54
C PHE A 213 -4.52 -21.62 2.03
N HIS A 214 -4.29 -20.55 2.78
CA HIS A 214 -4.54 -20.46 4.21
C HIS A 214 -5.36 -19.21 4.53
N ASN A 215 -6.08 -19.24 5.65
CA ASN A 215 -6.79 -18.09 6.19
C ASN A 215 -5.86 -17.31 7.13
N TYR A 216 -5.48 -16.11 6.74
CA TYR A 216 -4.68 -15.20 7.55
C TYR A 216 -5.61 -14.20 8.20
N THR A 217 -5.64 -14.15 9.53
CA THR A 217 -6.54 -13.27 10.29
C THR A 217 -5.74 -12.31 11.16
N ILE A 218 -6.07 -11.05 11.10
CA ILE A 218 -5.65 -10.01 12.05
C ILE A 218 -6.88 -9.63 12.86
N ASP A 219 -6.78 -9.82 14.18
CA ASP A 219 -7.78 -9.40 15.14
C ASP A 219 -7.17 -8.20 15.90
N TRP A 220 -7.67 -7.02 15.62
CA TRP A 220 -7.15 -5.76 16.12
C TRP A 220 -8.16 -5.03 16.99
N SER A 221 -7.82 -4.83 18.24
CA SER A 221 -8.63 -4.12 19.22
C SER A 221 -7.88 -2.92 19.81
N PRO A 222 -8.52 -2.06 20.60
CA PRO A 222 -7.82 -1.00 21.33
C PRO A 222 -6.75 -1.51 22.31
N HIS A 223 -6.77 -2.80 22.66
CA HIS A 223 -5.96 -3.39 23.73
C HIS A 223 -4.91 -4.37 23.23
N HIS A 224 -5.15 -5.04 22.12
CA HIS A 224 -4.25 -6.07 21.58
C HIS A 224 -4.38 -6.22 20.06
N ILE A 225 -3.34 -6.82 19.47
CA ILE A 225 -3.33 -7.32 18.11
C ILE A 225 -3.03 -8.81 18.18
N THR A 226 -3.85 -9.62 17.50
CA THR A 226 -3.63 -11.06 17.40
C THR A 226 -3.56 -11.48 15.93
N TRP A 227 -2.51 -12.19 15.57
CA TRP A 227 -2.37 -12.82 14.25
C TRP A 227 -2.73 -14.30 14.37
N LYS A 228 -3.59 -14.77 13.46
CA LYS A 228 -4.01 -16.18 13.39
C LYS A 228 -3.80 -16.70 11.97
N VAL A 229 -3.46 -17.98 11.84
CA VAL A 229 -3.43 -18.71 10.58
C VAL A 229 -4.28 -19.96 10.76
N ASP A 230 -5.26 -20.16 9.88
CA ASP A 230 -6.24 -21.25 9.98
C ASP A 230 -6.81 -21.41 11.40
N HIS A 231 -7.22 -20.26 11.99
CA HIS A 231 -7.71 -20.13 13.37
C HIS A 231 -6.67 -20.33 14.49
N GLN A 232 -5.46 -20.80 14.19
CA GLN A 232 -4.41 -20.96 15.19
C GLN A 232 -3.74 -19.60 15.47
N VAL A 233 -3.70 -19.20 16.73
CA VAL A 233 -2.98 -18.00 17.16
C VAL A 233 -1.48 -18.23 17.02
N ILE A 234 -0.83 -17.36 16.23
CA ILE A 234 0.62 -17.40 16.03
C ILE A 234 1.35 -16.31 16.80
N ARG A 235 0.68 -15.18 17.07
CA ARG A 235 1.23 -14.07 17.86
C ARG A 235 0.11 -13.25 18.46
N THR A 236 0.34 -12.73 19.66
CA THR A 236 -0.45 -11.66 20.29
C THR A 236 0.51 -10.59 20.83
N VAL A 237 0.14 -9.33 20.66
CA VAL A 237 0.86 -8.17 21.20
C VAL A 237 -0.14 -7.31 21.93
N SER A 238 0.10 -7.04 23.20
CA SER A 238 -0.72 -6.10 23.97
C SER A 238 -0.29 -4.66 23.70
N ARG A 239 -1.25 -3.73 23.83
CA ARG A 239 -0.94 -2.30 23.76
C ARG A 239 0.07 -1.88 24.83
N LYS A 240 0.01 -2.50 26.01
CA LYS A 240 0.95 -2.24 27.10
C LYS A 240 2.39 -2.58 26.71
N ASP A 241 2.59 -3.72 26.05
CA ASP A 241 3.93 -4.17 25.62
C ASP A 241 4.44 -3.39 24.41
N ALA A 242 3.55 -3.00 23.52
CA ALA A 242 3.90 -2.21 22.33
C ALA A 242 4.18 -0.73 22.64
N GLY A 243 3.56 -0.19 23.69
CA GLY A 243 3.69 1.23 24.05
C GLY A 243 3.27 2.17 22.91
N ASP A 244 4.11 3.17 22.63
CA ASP A 244 3.86 4.16 21.57
C ASP A 244 3.93 3.59 20.15
N LYS A 245 4.42 2.35 20.01
CA LYS A 245 4.49 1.64 18.73
C LYS A 245 3.21 0.87 18.39
N PHE A 246 2.19 0.95 19.23
CA PHE A 246 0.92 0.28 18.98
C PHE A 246 0.12 1.04 17.92
N PRO A 247 -0.28 0.41 16.81
CA PRO A 247 -1.12 1.02 15.77
C PRO A 247 -2.48 1.42 16.32
N ARG A 248 -2.91 2.67 16.03
CA ARG A 248 -4.15 3.25 16.58
C ARG A 248 -4.85 4.23 15.65
N THR A 249 -4.48 4.23 14.38
CA THR A 249 -5.08 5.14 13.40
C THR A 249 -5.86 4.37 12.35
N PRO A 250 -6.95 4.94 11.80
CA PRO A 250 -7.72 4.31 10.74
C PRO A 250 -6.82 3.82 9.60
N SER A 251 -7.01 2.59 9.17
CA SER A 251 -6.14 1.90 8.23
C SER A 251 -6.97 1.19 7.18
N ARG A 252 -6.45 1.07 5.96
CA ARG A 252 -7.02 0.23 4.90
C ARG A 252 -6.43 -1.17 4.97
N VAL A 253 -7.22 -2.17 4.59
CA VAL A 253 -6.67 -3.52 4.38
C VAL A 253 -5.82 -3.49 3.12
N LEU A 254 -4.60 -3.98 3.23
CA LEU A 254 -3.56 -3.88 2.21
C LEU A 254 -3.13 -5.26 1.72
N PHE A 255 -2.97 -5.39 0.41
CA PHE A 255 -2.36 -6.53 -0.26
C PHE A 255 -1.22 -6.03 -1.15
N THR A 256 -0.05 -6.64 -1.05
CA THR A 256 1.08 -6.31 -1.93
C THR A 256 1.79 -7.57 -2.41
N ALA A 257 2.33 -7.50 -3.63
CA ALA A 257 3.33 -8.44 -4.14
C ALA A 257 4.52 -7.62 -4.64
N TYR A 258 5.69 -7.79 -4.02
CA TYR A 258 6.88 -7.03 -4.37
C TYR A 258 8.13 -7.90 -4.39
N GLY A 259 9.13 -7.43 -5.14
CA GLY A 259 10.43 -8.09 -5.22
C GLY A 259 11.44 -7.45 -4.29
N VAL A 260 12.31 -8.27 -3.70
CA VAL A 260 13.48 -7.82 -2.97
C VAL A 260 14.60 -7.60 -3.95
N SER A 261 14.96 -6.34 -4.20
CA SER A 261 16.05 -5.95 -5.11
C SER A 261 17.44 -6.12 -4.46
N GLU A 262 18.47 -6.05 -5.29
CA GLU A 262 19.86 -6.06 -4.81
C GLU A 262 20.22 -4.90 -3.88
N SER A 263 19.53 -3.76 -4.04
CA SER A 263 19.64 -2.60 -3.17
C SER A 263 18.89 -2.73 -1.83
N SER A 264 18.11 -3.80 -1.65
CA SER A 264 17.38 -4.03 -0.42
C SER A 264 18.34 -4.39 0.72
N ASN A 265 17.94 -4.08 1.95
CA ASN A 265 18.71 -4.41 3.14
C ASN A 265 19.08 -5.92 3.13
N LYS A 266 20.33 -6.24 3.43
CA LYS A 266 20.87 -7.60 3.43
C LYS A 266 20.02 -8.61 4.22
N ASN A 267 19.40 -8.15 5.32
CA ASN A 267 18.52 -8.98 6.12
C ASN A 267 17.20 -9.31 5.39
N MET A 268 16.64 -8.38 4.61
CA MET A 268 15.47 -8.65 3.77
C MET A 268 15.80 -9.62 2.64
N LYS A 269 16.99 -9.47 2.03
CA LYS A 269 17.48 -10.35 0.98
C LYS A 269 17.64 -11.78 1.49
N ASN A 270 18.29 -11.97 2.64
CA ASN A 270 18.46 -13.28 3.27
C ASN A 270 17.17 -13.92 3.74
N TRP A 271 16.17 -13.11 4.05
CA TRP A 271 14.86 -13.61 4.45
C TRP A 271 13.98 -13.99 3.25
N ALA A 272 14.08 -13.30 2.11
CA ALA A 272 13.27 -13.53 0.92
C ALA A 272 13.85 -14.59 -0.03
N ASN A 273 15.11 -14.98 0.12
CA ASN A 273 15.81 -16.05 -0.60
C ASN A 273 15.99 -17.28 0.30
#